data_079b60b124c0beda5a9e410500f74b13
#
_entry.id   079b60b124c0beda5a9e410500f74b13
#
_cell.length_a   1.000
_cell.length_b   1.000
_cell.length_c   1.000
_cell.angle_alpha   90.00
_cell.angle_beta   90.00
_cell.angle_gamma   90.00
#
_symmetry.space_group_name_H-M   'P 1'
#
loop_
_entity.id
_entity.type
_entity.pdbx_description
1 polymer ?
#
loop_
_entity_poly.entity_id
_entity_poly.type
_entity_poly.pdbx_seq_one_letter_code
_entity_poly.pdbx_strand_id
1 'polypeptide(L)'
;HEDDLSGYLLYNSPDKHKHICIPAELSDDLKPRNLEKFYEEGLFWKERFGREVLEDYKSALGSYGYAGQLQQRPTPADSGMIQKNWFNIDKEKIDGDVHFVIDPAYTASQKNDPSALMAYKFHENKWQIIEVQNVRLEFPDLVKHINLFVNKNGYTSRSKIYVEPKASGKSIVQTLIRETGLNVKEDKPPTKDKVARVQDISATIESGRVSLLKGAWNDEFLLQCQQFPAAKHDDMVDCLVMALNKHFSTSKVLYFG
;
A
#
# COMPACT_ATOMS: atom_id res chain seq x y z
N HIS A 1 16.54 -1.35 8.57
CA HIS A 1 15.40 -1.09 9.45
C HIS A 1 15.93 -0.90 10.87
N GLU A 2 15.34 -0.01 11.68
CA GLU A 2 15.80 0.18 13.07
C GLU A 2 15.71 -1.10 13.90
N ASP A 3 14.73 -1.95 13.59
CA ASP A 3 14.50 -3.22 14.28
C ASP A 3 15.21 -4.42 13.60
N ASP A 4 16.06 -4.18 12.60
CA ASP A 4 16.88 -5.24 12.04
C ASP A 4 18.16 -5.49 12.86
N LEU A 5 18.94 -6.51 12.47
CA LEU A 5 20.18 -6.85 13.15
C LEU A 5 21.14 -5.65 13.23
N SER A 6 21.21 -4.84 12.18
CA SER A 6 22.10 -3.67 12.13
C SER A 6 21.66 -2.61 13.14
N GLY A 7 20.36 -2.29 13.18
CA GLY A 7 19.77 -1.38 14.16
C GLY A 7 19.98 -1.89 15.59
N TYR A 8 19.71 -3.16 15.85
CA TYR A 8 19.95 -3.78 17.16
C TYR A 8 21.40 -3.66 17.62
N LEU A 9 22.37 -3.92 16.72
CA LEU A 9 23.80 -3.83 17.05
C LEU A 9 24.24 -2.39 17.33
N LEU A 10 23.76 -1.43 16.55
CA LEU A 10 24.05 -0.01 16.73
C LEU A 10 23.48 0.53 18.05
N TYR A 11 22.31 0.06 18.47
CA TYR A 11 21.68 0.45 19.71
C TYR A 11 22.34 -0.20 20.94
N ASN A 12 22.57 -1.53 20.90
CA ASN A 12 23.00 -2.29 22.08
C ASN A 12 24.52 -2.39 22.25
N SER A 13 25.31 -2.13 21.20
CA SER A 13 26.75 -2.26 21.22
C SER A 13 27.45 -1.24 20.32
N PRO A 14 27.18 0.07 20.48
CA PRO A 14 27.66 1.11 19.57
C PRO A 14 29.19 1.16 19.51
N ASP A 15 29.87 0.92 20.64
CA ASP A 15 31.35 0.99 20.73
C ASP A 15 32.07 -0.22 20.11
N LYS A 16 31.33 -1.32 19.84
CA LYS A 16 31.91 -2.54 19.23
C LYS A 16 31.87 -2.52 17.71
N HIS A 17 31.12 -1.60 17.12
CA HIS A 17 30.86 -1.55 15.68
C HIS A 17 31.23 -0.19 15.10
N LYS A 18 31.92 -0.20 13.97
CA LYS A 18 32.15 1.03 13.20
C LYS A 18 30.93 1.32 12.35
N HIS A 19 30.17 2.36 12.70
CA HIS A 19 29.03 2.81 11.93
C HIS A 19 29.50 3.76 10.82
N ILE A 20 29.17 3.40 9.56
CA ILE A 20 29.35 4.25 8.39
C ILE A 20 27.96 4.51 7.82
N CYS A 21 27.56 5.78 7.75
CA CYS A 21 26.31 6.22 7.15
C CYS A 21 26.65 7.34 6.15
N ILE A 22 26.34 7.14 4.88
CA ILE A 22 26.67 8.07 3.79
C ILE A 22 25.38 8.38 3.01
N PRO A 23 24.57 9.34 3.46
CA PRO A 23 23.37 9.78 2.75
C PRO A 23 23.71 10.29 1.35
N ALA A 24 22.79 10.15 0.40
CA ALA A 24 22.99 10.71 -0.94
C ALA A 24 23.01 12.25 -0.93
N GLU A 25 22.19 12.86 -0.06
CA GLU A 25 22.20 14.29 0.23
C GLU A 25 22.80 14.49 1.63
N LEU A 26 23.70 15.47 1.78
CA LEU A 26 24.36 15.79 3.04
C LEU A 26 23.32 16.07 4.13
N SER A 27 23.45 15.36 5.23
CA SER A 27 22.58 15.50 6.39
C SER A 27 23.34 15.29 7.70
N ASP A 28 22.66 15.50 8.82
CA ASP A 28 23.23 15.27 10.15
C ASP A 28 23.50 13.79 10.45
N ASP A 29 22.93 12.89 9.67
CA ASP A 29 23.14 11.45 9.80
C ASP A 29 24.47 10.95 9.26
N LEU A 30 25.23 11.81 8.52
CA LEU A 30 26.55 11.46 7.98
C LEU A 30 27.52 10.99 9.07
N LYS A 31 28.04 9.79 8.92
CA LYS A 31 29.02 9.19 9.84
C LYS A 31 30.09 8.43 9.06
N PRO A 32 31.39 8.62 9.40
CA PRO A 32 31.92 9.69 10.25
C PRO A 32 31.87 11.06 9.54
N ARG A 33 31.80 12.14 10.30
CA ARG A 33 31.68 13.52 9.78
C ARG A 33 32.79 13.96 8.84
N ASN A 34 34.03 13.41 8.98
CA ASN A 34 35.14 13.75 8.10
C ASN A 34 34.90 13.32 6.61
N LEU A 35 33.85 12.58 6.31
CA LEU A 35 33.44 12.25 4.95
C LEU A 35 32.72 13.42 4.25
N GLU A 36 32.33 14.47 4.98
CA GLU A 36 31.65 15.66 4.42
C GLU A 36 32.46 16.30 3.28
N LYS A 37 33.78 16.23 3.34
CA LYS A 37 34.69 16.74 2.30
C LYS A 37 34.53 16.09 0.92
N PHE A 38 33.82 14.96 0.84
CA PHE A 38 33.52 14.28 -0.42
C PHE A 38 32.15 14.68 -1.00
N TYR A 39 31.41 15.55 -0.32
CA TYR A 39 30.16 16.07 -0.83
C TYR A 39 30.41 17.32 -1.68
N GLU A 40 29.90 17.31 -2.90
CA GLU A 40 29.90 18.45 -3.79
C GLU A 40 28.48 19.02 -3.89
N GLU A 41 28.31 20.32 -3.60
CA GLU A 41 26.99 20.98 -3.58
C GLU A 41 25.94 20.24 -2.70
N GLY A 42 26.41 19.56 -1.64
CA GLY A 42 25.56 18.78 -0.74
C GLY A 42 25.20 17.39 -1.26
N LEU A 43 25.83 16.89 -2.32
CA LEU A 43 25.60 15.56 -2.90
C LEU A 43 26.85 14.70 -2.77
N PHE A 44 26.69 13.43 -2.34
CA PHE A 44 27.83 12.53 -2.16
C PHE A 44 28.44 12.06 -3.50
N TRP A 45 27.59 11.83 -4.49
CA TRP A 45 28.04 11.40 -5.82
C TRP A 45 27.23 12.11 -6.89
N LYS A 46 27.57 13.38 -7.15
CA LYS A 46 26.83 14.31 -7.99
C LYS A 46 26.64 13.80 -9.42
N GLU A 47 27.66 13.11 -10.01
CA GLU A 47 27.60 12.62 -11.39
C GLU A 47 26.59 11.50 -11.57
N ARG A 48 26.34 10.68 -10.52
CA ARG A 48 25.37 9.58 -10.56
C ARG A 48 24.06 9.94 -9.92
N PHE A 49 24.09 10.66 -8.82
CA PHE A 49 22.92 11.06 -8.02
C PHE A 49 22.80 12.59 -7.97
N GLY A 50 22.72 13.20 -9.16
CA GLY A 50 22.42 14.62 -9.27
C GLY A 50 21.01 14.95 -8.78
N ARG A 51 20.71 16.24 -8.55
CA ARG A 51 19.44 16.67 -7.96
C ARG A 51 18.22 16.18 -8.73
N GLU A 52 18.25 16.24 -10.06
CA GLU A 52 17.16 15.76 -10.92
C GLU A 52 16.91 14.25 -10.71
N VAL A 53 17.97 13.45 -10.72
CA VAL A 53 17.91 12.00 -10.49
C VAL A 53 17.37 11.69 -9.08
N LEU A 54 17.77 12.46 -8.06
CA LEU A 54 17.26 12.28 -6.69
C LEU A 54 15.77 12.66 -6.57
N GLU A 55 15.30 13.68 -7.30
CA GLU A 55 13.87 14.01 -7.34
C GLU A 55 13.05 12.92 -8.04
N ASP A 56 13.59 12.30 -9.11
CA ASP A 56 12.96 11.13 -9.73
C ASP A 56 12.86 9.95 -8.75
N TYR A 57 13.92 9.68 -7.98
CA TYR A 57 13.89 8.65 -6.93
C TYR A 57 12.90 9.00 -5.82
N LYS A 58 12.81 10.25 -5.38
CA LYS A 58 11.80 10.67 -4.39
C LYS A 58 10.37 10.42 -4.91
N SER A 59 10.14 10.78 -6.17
CA SER A 59 8.83 10.56 -6.81
C SER A 59 8.49 9.09 -6.99
N ALA A 60 9.47 8.23 -7.25
CA ALA A 60 9.29 6.80 -7.48
C ALA A 60 9.16 6.00 -6.18
N LEU A 61 9.95 6.33 -5.16
CA LEU A 61 10.04 5.58 -3.91
C LEU A 61 9.12 6.14 -2.81
N GLY A 62 8.63 7.36 -2.95
CA GLY A 62 7.99 8.12 -1.89
C GLY A 62 8.95 8.47 -0.74
N SER A 63 8.49 9.27 0.20
CA SER A 63 9.33 9.75 1.32
C SER A 63 9.91 8.62 2.17
N TYR A 64 9.13 7.58 2.43
CA TYR A 64 9.56 6.42 3.23
C TYR A 64 10.70 5.65 2.55
N GLY A 65 10.51 5.26 1.29
CA GLY A 65 11.51 4.52 0.52
C GLY A 65 12.78 5.34 0.28
N TYR A 66 12.65 6.61 -0.02
CA TYR A 66 13.77 7.53 -0.22
C TYR A 66 14.60 7.70 1.05
N ALA A 67 13.95 7.91 2.21
CA ALA A 67 14.64 8.04 3.48
C ALA A 67 15.49 6.80 3.82
N GLY A 68 14.94 5.59 3.62
CA GLY A 68 15.67 4.35 3.89
C GLY A 68 16.78 4.06 2.90
N GLN A 69 16.51 4.17 1.60
CA GLN A 69 17.42 3.70 0.55
C GLN A 69 18.48 4.74 0.17
N LEU A 70 18.11 6.01 0.03
CA LEU A 70 19.01 7.05 -0.43
C LEU A 70 19.60 7.87 0.73
N GLN A 71 18.84 8.09 1.81
CA GLN A 71 19.31 8.86 2.95
C GLN A 71 19.85 7.98 4.09
N GLN A 72 19.82 6.65 3.94
CA GLN A 72 20.28 5.67 4.94
C GLN A 72 19.66 5.91 6.33
N ARG A 73 18.44 6.45 6.36
CA ARG A 73 17.65 6.72 7.56
C ARG A 73 16.36 5.89 7.51
N PRO A 74 16.45 4.58 7.82
CA PRO A 74 15.26 3.74 7.88
C PRO A 74 14.33 4.23 8.99
N THR A 75 13.08 4.39 8.68
CA THR A 75 12.04 4.79 9.64
C THR A 75 11.47 3.54 10.30
N PRO A 76 11.11 3.57 11.61
CA PRO A 76 10.43 2.46 12.25
C PRO A 76 9.16 2.08 11.50
N ALA A 77 8.82 0.80 11.49
CA ALA A 77 7.62 0.31 10.84
C ALA A 77 6.33 0.93 11.43
N ASP A 78 6.35 1.30 12.68
CA ASP A 78 5.26 1.94 13.41
C ASP A 78 5.10 3.45 13.15
N SER A 79 6.00 4.05 12.39
CA SER A 79 5.92 5.48 12.01
C SER A 79 4.85 5.81 10.95
N GLY A 80 4.02 4.83 10.58
CA GLY A 80 2.94 4.99 9.62
C GLY A 80 3.43 5.09 8.17
N MET A 81 3.39 3.99 7.44
CA MET A 81 3.79 3.95 6.03
C MET A 81 2.83 4.72 5.11
N ILE A 82 1.62 4.96 5.60
CA ILE A 82 0.56 5.70 4.90
C ILE A 82 0.06 6.80 5.83
N GLN A 83 0.14 8.05 5.37
CA GLN A 83 -0.31 9.20 6.15
C GLN A 83 -1.73 9.60 5.76
N LYS A 84 -2.57 9.93 6.77
CA LYS A 84 -3.95 10.36 6.56
C LYS A 84 -4.07 11.55 5.60
N ASN A 85 -3.15 12.51 5.69
CA ASN A 85 -3.14 13.72 4.89
C ASN A 85 -2.74 13.52 3.42
N TRP A 86 -2.33 12.32 3.03
CA TRP A 86 -2.06 11.99 1.62
C TRP A 86 -3.34 11.73 0.81
N PHE A 87 -4.47 11.50 1.49
CA PHE A 87 -5.75 11.26 0.84
C PHE A 87 -6.59 12.54 0.73
N ASN A 88 -7.04 12.85 -0.47
CA ASN A 88 -8.06 13.86 -0.68
C ASN A 88 -9.45 13.25 -0.43
N ILE A 89 -10.37 14.04 0.13
CA ILE A 89 -11.76 13.63 0.34
C ILE A 89 -12.65 14.33 -0.69
N ASP A 90 -13.18 13.57 -1.63
CA ASP A 90 -14.03 14.06 -2.69
C ASP A 90 -15.51 14.00 -2.28
N LYS A 91 -16.31 14.92 -2.78
CA LYS A 91 -17.77 14.92 -2.60
C LYS A 91 -18.48 14.18 -3.73
N GLU A 92 -17.87 14.10 -4.90
CA GLU A 92 -18.43 13.56 -6.11
C GLU A 92 -17.56 12.40 -6.64
N LYS A 93 -18.20 11.49 -7.37
CA LYS A 93 -17.49 10.37 -8.00
C LYS A 93 -16.77 10.84 -9.26
N ILE A 94 -15.52 10.39 -9.44
CA ILE A 94 -14.81 10.55 -10.71
C ILE A 94 -15.46 9.69 -11.81
N ASP A 95 -15.12 9.95 -13.06
CA ASP A 95 -15.54 9.11 -14.20
C ASP A 95 -14.94 7.71 -14.14
N GLY A 96 -15.42 6.83 -15.01
CA GLY A 96 -14.95 5.45 -15.13
C GLY A 96 -15.88 4.42 -14.49
N ASP A 97 -15.58 3.15 -14.78
CA ASP A 97 -16.32 2.01 -14.23
C ASP A 97 -15.92 1.74 -12.78
N VAL A 98 -16.86 1.27 -11.98
CA VAL A 98 -16.58 0.81 -10.61
C VAL A 98 -16.01 -0.61 -10.67
N HIS A 99 -14.93 -0.83 -9.96
CA HIS A 99 -14.31 -2.13 -9.74
C HIS A 99 -14.31 -2.46 -8.25
N PHE A 100 -14.08 -3.74 -7.93
CA PHE A 100 -14.18 -4.22 -6.56
C PHE A 100 -12.99 -5.11 -6.24
N VAL A 101 -12.55 -5.04 -5.00
CA VAL A 101 -11.58 -5.98 -4.41
C VAL A 101 -12.12 -6.52 -3.10
N ILE A 102 -11.87 -7.78 -2.82
CA ILE A 102 -12.37 -8.50 -1.65
C ILE A 102 -11.23 -9.28 -1.04
N ASP A 103 -10.96 -9.06 0.23
CA ASP A 103 -10.10 -9.89 1.06
C ASP A 103 -10.97 -10.70 2.04
N PRO A 104 -11.26 -11.96 1.73
CA PRO A 104 -12.11 -12.78 2.56
C PRO A 104 -11.32 -13.43 3.70
N ALA A 105 -11.75 -13.22 4.92
CA ALA A 105 -11.16 -13.82 6.14
C ALA A 105 -11.87 -15.11 6.55
N TYR A 106 -12.19 -16.00 5.63
CA TYR A 106 -12.89 -17.25 5.96
C TYR A 106 -11.95 -18.45 6.02
N THR A 107 -11.54 -18.84 7.23
CA THR A 107 -11.08 -20.19 7.53
C THR A 107 -11.78 -20.70 8.80
N ALA A 108 -11.98 -22.00 8.92
CA ALA A 108 -12.62 -22.61 10.10
C ALA A 108 -11.93 -22.28 11.43
N SER A 109 -10.67 -21.85 11.39
CA SER A 109 -9.86 -21.40 12.53
C SER A 109 -9.90 -19.89 12.78
N GLN A 110 -10.44 -19.08 11.86
CA GLN A 110 -10.48 -17.61 11.92
C GLN A 110 -11.90 -17.05 11.99
N LYS A 111 -12.75 -17.66 12.84
CA LYS A 111 -14.16 -17.26 13.00
C LYS A 111 -14.38 -15.79 13.41
N ASN A 112 -13.32 -15.09 13.81
CA ASN A 112 -13.39 -13.72 14.32
C ASN A 112 -12.68 -12.69 13.46
N ASP A 113 -12.01 -13.07 12.36
CA ASP A 113 -11.35 -12.11 11.49
C ASP A 113 -12.37 -11.51 10.51
N PRO A 114 -12.29 -10.20 10.27
CA PRO A 114 -13.19 -9.54 9.33
C PRO A 114 -12.80 -9.83 7.87
N SER A 115 -13.80 -9.82 6.98
CA SER A 115 -13.58 -9.75 5.54
C SER A 115 -13.67 -8.29 5.09
N ALA A 116 -12.70 -7.83 4.32
CA ALA A 116 -12.72 -6.48 3.76
C ALA A 116 -13.26 -6.47 2.33
N LEU A 117 -14.13 -5.51 2.05
CA LEU A 117 -14.69 -5.24 0.73
C LEU A 117 -14.41 -3.79 0.35
N MET A 118 -13.90 -3.55 -0.84
CA MET A 118 -13.63 -2.20 -1.34
C MET A 118 -14.20 -2.03 -2.74
N ALA A 119 -14.90 -0.93 -2.94
CA ALA A 119 -15.33 -0.42 -4.25
C ALA A 119 -14.45 0.77 -4.64
N TYR A 120 -13.95 0.79 -5.87
CA TYR A 120 -13.09 1.87 -6.35
C TYR A 120 -13.31 2.16 -7.83
N LYS A 121 -12.94 3.36 -8.25
CA LYS A 121 -12.83 3.76 -9.65
C LYS A 121 -11.38 4.08 -10.00
N PHE A 122 -11.03 3.89 -11.26
CA PHE A 122 -9.76 4.31 -11.84
C PHE A 122 -10.01 5.06 -13.14
N HIS A 123 -9.52 6.29 -13.19
CA HIS A 123 -9.64 7.15 -14.38
C HIS A 123 -8.45 8.10 -14.45
N GLU A 124 -7.85 8.27 -15.61
CA GLU A 124 -6.72 9.19 -15.87
C GLU A 124 -5.59 9.11 -14.81
N ASN A 125 -5.15 7.89 -14.51
CA ASN A 125 -4.09 7.61 -13.54
C ASN A 125 -4.40 8.07 -12.09
N LYS A 126 -5.69 8.20 -11.77
CA LYS A 126 -6.20 8.49 -10.42
C LYS A 126 -7.10 7.38 -9.95
N TRP A 127 -7.02 7.07 -8.66
CA TRP A 127 -7.90 6.13 -7.97
C TRP A 127 -8.83 6.89 -7.04
N GLN A 128 -10.09 6.56 -7.06
CA GLN A 128 -11.03 7.01 -6.05
C GLN A 128 -11.66 5.81 -5.35
N ILE A 129 -11.43 5.70 -4.05
CA ILE A 129 -12.09 4.69 -3.22
C ILE A 129 -13.51 5.17 -2.93
N ILE A 130 -14.50 4.38 -3.33
CA ILE A 130 -15.92 4.73 -3.27
C ILE A 130 -16.54 4.33 -1.93
N GLU A 131 -16.24 3.12 -1.49
CA GLU A 131 -16.68 2.59 -0.19
C GLU A 131 -15.76 1.45 0.24
N VAL A 132 -15.48 1.39 1.55
CA VAL A 132 -14.81 0.26 2.18
C VAL A 132 -15.69 -0.25 3.30
N GLN A 133 -15.80 -1.57 3.43
CA GLN A 133 -16.48 -2.23 4.53
C GLN A 133 -15.60 -3.33 5.11
N ASN A 134 -15.67 -3.47 6.43
CA ASN A 134 -15.03 -4.53 7.17
C ASN A 134 -16.11 -5.31 7.91
N VAL A 135 -16.40 -6.55 7.47
CA VAL A 135 -17.55 -7.32 7.94
C VAL A 135 -17.16 -8.67 8.52
N ARG A 136 -17.88 -9.11 9.55
CA ARG A 136 -17.72 -10.44 10.15
C ARG A 136 -18.98 -11.26 9.86
N LEU A 137 -18.92 -12.02 8.76
CA LEU A 137 -20.06 -12.82 8.29
C LEU A 137 -19.59 -14.24 7.98
N GLU A 138 -20.46 -15.20 8.25
CA GLU A 138 -20.29 -16.58 7.81
C GLU A 138 -20.42 -16.69 6.29
N PHE A 139 -19.84 -17.75 5.68
CA PHE A 139 -19.71 -17.89 4.24
C PHE A 139 -21.00 -17.62 3.44
N PRO A 140 -22.18 -18.21 3.75
CA PRO A 140 -23.39 -17.97 2.95
C PRO A 140 -23.86 -16.51 3.01
N ASP A 141 -23.69 -15.87 4.18
CA ASP A 141 -24.10 -14.48 4.36
C ASP A 141 -23.09 -13.52 3.76
N LEU A 142 -21.80 -13.86 3.78
CA LEU A 142 -20.76 -13.10 3.09
C LEU A 142 -21.00 -13.06 1.58
N VAL A 143 -21.36 -14.18 0.95
CA VAL A 143 -21.71 -14.24 -0.49
C VAL A 143 -22.88 -13.33 -0.82
N LYS A 144 -23.96 -13.37 -0.02
CA LYS A 144 -25.11 -12.48 -0.17
C LYS A 144 -24.71 -11.01 0.02
N HIS A 145 -23.89 -10.74 1.04
CA HIS A 145 -23.44 -9.40 1.36
C HIS A 145 -22.56 -8.81 0.25
N ILE A 146 -21.64 -9.59 -0.32
CA ILE A 146 -20.84 -9.19 -1.48
C ILE A 146 -21.75 -8.78 -2.65
N ASN A 147 -22.78 -9.58 -2.96
CA ASN A 147 -23.71 -9.26 -4.03
C ASN A 147 -24.46 -7.93 -3.76
N LEU A 148 -24.92 -7.71 -2.53
CA LEU A 148 -25.56 -6.44 -2.14
C LEU A 148 -24.59 -5.26 -2.22
N PHE A 149 -23.37 -5.42 -1.73
CA PHE A 149 -22.33 -4.39 -1.73
C PHE A 149 -21.98 -3.92 -3.15
N VAL A 150 -21.76 -4.87 -4.07
CA VAL A 150 -21.36 -4.52 -5.44
C VAL A 150 -22.49 -3.83 -6.20
N ASN A 151 -23.75 -4.30 -6.03
CA ASN A 151 -24.90 -3.68 -6.66
C ASN A 151 -25.19 -2.27 -6.11
N LYS A 152 -25.10 -2.09 -4.77
CA LYS A 152 -25.23 -0.78 -4.11
C LYS A 152 -24.22 0.23 -4.68
N ASN A 153 -23.00 -0.21 -4.96
CA ASN A 153 -21.93 0.65 -5.43
C ASN A 153 -21.88 0.85 -6.95
N GLY A 154 -22.87 0.35 -7.68
CA GLY A 154 -23.04 0.62 -9.12
C GLY A 154 -22.28 -0.38 -10.01
N TYR A 155 -22.33 -1.66 -9.67
CA TYR A 155 -21.84 -2.74 -10.53
C TYR A 155 -22.47 -2.67 -11.93
N THR A 156 -21.66 -2.86 -12.96
CA THR A 156 -22.07 -2.98 -14.36
C THR A 156 -21.38 -4.19 -15.01
N SER A 157 -21.76 -4.55 -16.22
CA SER A 157 -21.10 -5.63 -16.98
C SER A 157 -19.61 -5.35 -17.27
N ARG A 158 -19.16 -4.09 -17.19
CA ARG A 158 -17.75 -3.70 -17.34
C ARG A 158 -16.99 -3.76 -16.03
N SER A 159 -17.68 -3.85 -14.90
CA SER A 159 -17.07 -4.00 -13.57
C SER A 159 -16.31 -5.31 -13.46
N LYS A 160 -15.24 -5.31 -12.67
CA LYS A 160 -14.47 -6.50 -12.30
C LYS A 160 -14.42 -6.62 -10.79
N ILE A 161 -14.57 -7.84 -10.28
CA ILE A 161 -14.46 -8.15 -8.86
C ILE A 161 -13.25 -9.06 -8.70
N TYR A 162 -12.25 -8.62 -7.95
CA TYR A 162 -11.05 -9.39 -7.64
C TYR A 162 -11.12 -9.90 -6.22
N VAL A 163 -10.89 -11.18 -6.02
CA VAL A 163 -10.91 -11.83 -4.70
C VAL A 163 -9.51 -12.35 -4.39
N GLU A 164 -9.01 -12.08 -3.19
CA GLU A 164 -7.68 -12.56 -2.77
C GLU A 164 -7.65 -14.11 -2.77
N PRO A 165 -6.57 -14.73 -3.31
CA PRO A 165 -6.47 -16.18 -3.50
C PRO A 165 -6.11 -16.92 -2.20
N LYS A 166 -6.83 -16.69 -1.10
CA LYS A 166 -6.78 -17.52 0.11
C LYS A 166 -7.66 -18.78 -0.10
N ALA A 167 -7.51 -19.79 0.73
CA ALA A 167 -8.26 -21.06 0.60
C ALA A 167 -9.78 -20.87 0.47
N SER A 168 -10.33 -19.88 1.18
CA SER A 168 -11.72 -19.46 1.11
C SER A 168 -12.07 -18.65 -0.15
N GLY A 169 -11.12 -17.92 -0.72
CA GLY A 169 -11.33 -17.08 -1.90
C GLY A 169 -11.78 -17.90 -3.12
N LYS A 170 -11.22 -19.10 -3.32
CA LYS A 170 -11.64 -19.99 -4.41
C LYS A 170 -13.09 -20.39 -4.30
N SER A 171 -13.54 -20.78 -3.12
CA SER A 171 -14.94 -21.16 -2.88
C SER A 171 -15.89 -19.98 -3.07
N ILE A 172 -15.49 -18.78 -2.63
CA ILE A 172 -16.24 -17.53 -2.83
C ILE A 172 -16.35 -17.21 -4.32
N VAL A 173 -15.25 -17.23 -5.06
CA VAL A 173 -15.24 -16.99 -6.52
C VAL A 173 -16.18 -17.94 -7.24
N GLN A 174 -16.06 -19.25 -7.00
CA GLN A 174 -16.89 -20.26 -7.64
C GLN A 174 -18.39 -20.06 -7.32
N THR A 175 -18.71 -19.76 -6.06
CA THR A 175 -20.08 -19.55 -5.62
C THR A 175 -20.68 -18.27 -6.22
N LEU A 176 -19.94 -17.16 -6.20
CA LEU A 176 -20.40 -15.90 -6.80
C LEU A 176 -20.66 -16.05 -8.32
N ILE A 177 -19.74 -16.69 -9.05
CA ILE A 177 -19.91 -16.94 -10.49
C ILE A 177 -21.20 -17.78 -10.74
N ARG A 178 -21.38 -18.85 -9.98
CA ARG A 178 -22.50 -19.78 -10.16
C ARG A 178 -23.85 -19.15 -9.79
N GLU A 179 -23.90 -18.36 -8.72
CA GLU A 179 -25.16 -17.91 -8.13
C GLU A 179 -25.57 -16.50 -8.52
N THR A 180 -24.64 -15.67 -9.02
CA THR A 180 -24.92 -14.25 -9.24
C THR A 180 -24.68 -13.75 -10.66
N GLY A 181 -23.95 -14.48 -11.49
CA GLY A 181 -23.53 -14.03 -12.82
C GLY A 181 -22.56 -12.85 -12.82
N LEU A 182 -21.98 -12.49 -11.66
CA LEU A 182 -21.01 -11.40 -11.53
C LEU A 182 -19.67 -11.75 -12.21
N ASN A 183 -18.99 -10.75 -12.75
CA ASN A 183 -17.65 -10.90 -13.35
C ASN A 183 -16.58 -10.96 -12.24
N VAL A 184 -16.46 -12.12 -11.61
CA VAL A 184 -15.55 -12.38 -10.50
C VAL A 184 -14.28 -13.06 -10.98
N LYS A 185 -13.14 -12.66 -10.48
CA LYS A 185 -11.83 -13.24 -10.77
C LYS A 185 -11.04 -13.46 -9.49
N GLU A 186 -10.41 -14.62 -9.39
CA GLU A 186 -9.37 -14.84 -8.39
C GLU A 186 -8.17 -13.95 -8.72
N ASP A 187 -7.64 -13.26 -7.71
CA ASP A 187 -6.43 -12.46 -7.87
C ASP A 187 -5.18 -13.36 -7.91
N LYS A 188 -4.05 -12.78 -8.31
CA LYS A 188 -2.77 -13.49 -8.25
C LYS A 188 -2.26 -13.50 -6.80
N PRO A 189 -1.69 -14.64 -6.33
CA PRO A 189 -1.04 -14.67 -5.04
C PRO A 189 0.05 -13.60 -4.94
N PRO A 190 0.15 -12.90 -3.81
CA PRO A 190 1.22 -11.92 -3.61
C PRO A 190 2.58 -12.62 -3.60
N THR A 191 3.57 -12.01 -4.26
CA THR A 191 4.96 -12.50 -4.32
C THR A 191 5.89 -11.80 -3.32
N LYS A 192 5.46 -10.67 -2.77
CA LYS A 192 6.18 -9.87 -1.78
C LYS A 192 5.49 -9.96 -0.42
N ASP A 193 6.25 -9.72 0.65
CA ASP A 193 5.68 -9.54 1.97
C ASP A 193 4.76 -8.29 2.02
N LYS A 194 3.97 -8.20 3.08
CA LYS A 194 2.93 -7.19 3.23
C LYS A 194 3.49 -5.77 3.28
N VAL A 195 4.58 -5.56 4.02
CA VAL A 195 5.24 -4.25 4.15
C VAL A 195 5.78 -3.77 2.81
N ALA A 196 6.47 -4.65 2.07
CA ALA A 196 6.98 -4.32 0.73
C ALA A 196 5.86 -3.98 -0.26
N ARG A 197 4.70 -4.65 -0.18
CA ARG A 197 3.53 -4.34 -1.02
C ARG A 197 2.95 -2.96 -0.73
N VAL A 198 2.87 -2.58 0.55
CA VAL A 198 2.40 -1.24 0.94
C VAL A 198 3.42 -0.17 0.53
N GLN A 199 4.72 -0.46 0.64
CA GLN A 199 5.76 0.44 0.17
C GLN A 199 5.65 0.73 -1.34
N ASP A 200 5.33 -0.29 -2.16
CA ASP A 200 5.16 -0.13 -3.61
C ASP A 200 4.04 0.88 -3.97
N ILE A 201 3.00 1.01 -3.13
CA ILE A 201 1.87 1.90 -3.38
C ILE A 201 1.96 3.25 -2.65
N SER A 202 2.82 3.38 -1.65
CA SER A 202 2.90 4.55 -0.78
C SER A 202 3.19 5.84 -1.55
N ALA A 203 4.12 5.82 -2.50
CA ALA A 203 4.43 6.96 -3.36
C ALA A 203 3.22 7.42 -4.21
N THR A 204 2.38 6.47 -4.66
CA THR A 204 1.16 6.78 -5.40
C THR A 204 0.14 7.51 -4.53
N ILE A 205 0.00 7.08 -3.27
CA ILE A 205 -0.90 7.71 -2.32
C ILE A 205 -0.36 9.10 -1.94
N GLU A 206 0.92 9.19 -1.61
CA GLU A 206 1.60 10.44 -1.23
C GLU A 206 1.52 11.50 -2.32
N SER A 207 1.59 11.09 -3.59
CA SER A 207 1.45 12.02 -4.74
C SER A 207 0.03 12.58 -4.94
N GLY A 208 -0.94 12.24 -4.07
CA GLY A 208 -2.33 12.70 -4.14
C GLY A 208 -3.16 12.08 -5.27
N ARG A 209 -2.68 10.97 -5.86
CA ARG A 209 -3.42 10.24 -6.91
C ARG A 209 -4.52 9.32 -6.38
N VAL A 210 -4.60 9.15 -5.07
CA VAL A 210 -5.63 8.36 -4.42
C VAL A 210 -6.52 9.26 -3.60
N SER A 211 -7.81 9.28 -3.90
CA SER A 211 -8.81 10.01 -3.15
C SER A 211 -9.87 9.09 -2.56
N LEU A 212 -10.61 9.57 -1.58
CA LEU A 212 -11.71 8.87 -0.94
C LEU A 212 -13.01 9.61 -1.21
N LEU A 213 -14.05 8.93 -1.62
CA LEU A 213 -15.38 9.52 -1.64
C LEU A 213 -15.85 9.73 -0.19
N LYS A 214 -16.41 10.90 0.12
CA LYS A 214 -16.88 11.21 1.47
C LYS A 214 -17.92 10.19 1.95
N GLY A 215 -17.66 9.54 3.06
CA GLY A 215 -18.53 8.53 3.67
C GLY A 215 -18.18 8.27 5.13
N ALA A 216 -19.11 7.63 5.87
CA ALA A 216 -18.91 7.29 7.28
C ALA A 216 -17.76 6.29 7.51
N TRP A 217 -17.34 5.56 6.49
CA TRP A 217 -16.26 4.57 6.52
C TRP A 217 -14.85 5.21 6.49
N ASN A 218 -14.74 6.51 6.13
CA ASN A 218 -13.44 7.15 5.92
C ASN A 218 -12.56 7.12 7.17
N ASP A 219 -13.11 7.39 8.34
CA ASP A 219 -12.32 7.50 9.59
C ASP A 219 -11.72 6.14 9.98
N GLU A 220 -12.49 5.06 9.90
CA GLU A 220 -12.02 3.71 10.19
C GLU A 220 -10.94 3.26 9.20
N PHE A 221 -11.16 3.47 7.91
CA PHE A 221 -10.19 3.15 6.86
C PHE A 221 -8.87 3.92 7.04
N LEU A 222 -8.95 5.24 7.25
CA LEU A 222 -7.78 6.08 7.44
C LEU A 222 -7.01 5.72 8.71
N LEU A 223 -7.72 5.35 9.78
CA LEU A 223 -7.09 4.88 11.03
C LEU A 223 -6.30 3.58 10.78
N GLN A 224 -6.88 2.62 10.06
CA GLN A 224 -6.22 1.35 9.76
C GLN A 224 -4.99 1.56 8.86
N CYS A 225 -5.09 2.43 7.84
CA CYS A 225 -3.95 2.82 7.01
C CYS A 225 -2.81 3.46 7.82
N GLN A 226 -3.16 4.35 8.74
CA GLN A 226 -2.18 5.08 9.55
C GLN A 226 -1.47 4.19 10.57
N GLN A 227 -2.17 3.16 11.08
CA GLN A 227 -1.62 2.22 12.06
C GLN A 227 -0.84 1.07 11.43
N PHE A 228 -0.87 0.94 10.09
CA PHE A 228 -0.11 -0.12 9.41
C PHE A 228 1.41 0.11 9.56
N PRO A 229 2.22 -0.92 9.84
CA PRO A 229 1.90 -2.34 9.97
C PRO A 229 1.57 -2.80 11.40
N ALA A 230 1.54 -1.91 12.39
CA ALA A 230 1.32 -2.26 13.80
C ALA A 230 -0.16 -2.52 14.16
N ALA A 231 -1.10 -2.29 13.23
CA ALA A 231 -2.52 -2.53 13.45
C ALA A 231 -2.83 -4.01 13.70
N LYS A 232 -3.79 -4.27 14.59
CA LYS A 232 -4.31 -5.62 14.85
C LYS A 232 -4.97 -6.24 13.62
N HIS A 233 -5.61 -5.42 12.80
CA HIS A 233 -6.29 -5.77 11.56
C HIS A 233 -5.84 -4.81 10.46
N ASP A 234 -5.56 -5.32 9.29
CA ASP A 234 -5.04 -4.57 8.14
C ASP A 234 -5.69 -5.00 6.81
N ASP A 235 -6.84 -5.69 6.91
CA ASP A 235 -7.57 -6.25 5.78
C ASP A 235 -8.02 -5.16 4.77
N MET A 236 -8.35 -3.95 5.24
CA MET A 236 -8.68 -2.83 4.36
C MET A 236 -7.44 -2.30 3.63
N VAL A 237 -6.25 -2.39 4.25
CA VAL A 237 -4.98 -2.02 3.61
C VAL A 237 -4.62 -3.03 2.52
N ASP A 238 -4.88 -4.33 2.74
CA ASP A 238 -4.70 -5.35 1.70
C ASP A 238 -5.62 -5.08 0.49
N CYS A 239 -6.88 -4.71 0.74
CA CYS A 239 -7.78 -4.27 -0.34
C CYS A 239 -7.23 -3.04 -1.08
N LEU A 240 -6.67 -2.05 -0.39
CA LEU A 240 -6.07 -0.87 -1.03
C LEU A 240 -4.90 -1.28 -1.93
N VAL A 241 -3.99 -2.13 -1.44
CA VAL A 241 -2.87 -2.67 -2.22
C VAL A 241 -3.37 -3.40 -3.46
N MET A 242 -4.38 -4.27 -3.32
CA MET A 242 -4.98 -4.98 -4.44
C MET A 242 -5.56 -4.01 -5.47
N ALA A 243 -6.36 -3.01 -5.05
CA ALA A 243 -7.01 -2.05 -5.94
C ALA A 243 -6.00 -1.25 -6.76
N LEU A 244 -4.95 -0.72 -6.12
CA LEU A 244 -3.94 0.08 -6.80
C LEU A 244 -3.13 -0.77 -7.78
N ASN A 245 -2.73 -1.96 -7.40
CA ASN A 245 -1.93 -2.87 -8.24
C ASN A 245 -2.65 -3.32 -9.53
N LYS A 246 -3.99 -3.22 -9.62
CA LYS A 246 -4.74 -3.57 -10.85
C LYS A 246 -4.48 -2.62 -12.02
N HIS A 247 -4.03 -1.41 -11.73
CA HIS A 247 -3.87 -0.37 -12.74
C HIS A 247 -2.45 0.20 -12.80
N PHE A 248 -1.51 -0.33 -12.00
CA PHE A 248 -0.11 -0.05 -12.28
C PHE A 248 0.23 -0.64 -13.65
N SER A 249 0.42 0.23 -14.63
CA SER A 249 1.11 -0.17 -15.83
C SER A 249 2.42 -0.81 -15.39
N THR A 250 2.80 -1.92 -16.01
CA THR A 250 4.16 -2.45 -15.97
C THR A 250 5.09 -1.46 -16.68
N SER A 251 5.16 -0.24 -16.15
CA SER A 251 6.22 0.70 -16.49
C SER A 251 7.48 0.01 -16.01
N LYS A 252 8.31 -0.39 -16.96
CA LYS A 252 9.62 -0.98 -16.74
C LYS A 252 10.26 -0.18 -15.61
N VAL A 253 10.47 -0.82 -14.46
CA VAL A 253 11.45 -0.33 -13.50
C VAL A 253 12.73 -0.21 -14.31
N LEU A 254 13.19 1.01 -14.52
CA LEU A 254 14.48 1.27 -15.11
C LEU A 254 15.51 0.75 -14.12
N TYR A 255 15.89 -0.50 -14.26
CA TYR A 255 17.12 -0.99 -13.68
C TYR A 255 18.24 -0.28 -14.43
N PHE A 256 18.73 0.80 -13.88
CA PHE A 256 20.03 1.34 -14.25
C PHE A 256 21.09 0.39 -13.71
N GLY A 257 21.62 -0.46 -14.61
CA GLY A 257 22.78 -1.31 -14.37
C GLY A 257 24.05 -0.49 -14.18
#